data_d779e34baafc1554a09e1fe65529f631
#
_entry.id   d779e34baafc1554a09e1fe65529f631
#
_cell.length_a   1.000
_cell.length_b   1.000
_cell.length_c   1.000
_cell.angle_alpha   90.00
_cell.angle_beta   90.00
_cell.angle_gamma   90.00
#
_symmetry.space_group_name_H-M   'P 1'
#
loop_
_entity.id
_entity.type
_entity.pdbx_description
1 polymer ?
#
loop_
_entity_poly.entity_id
_entity_poly.type
_entity_poly.pdbx_seq_one_letter_code
_entity_poly.pdbx_strand_id
1 'polypeptide(L)'
;MDVRLRRALLLAASLALLLTLLFAVPAAAQQEPKISQARATEIAKLDPKAVAATEQHPNLTPSASRNSSTGLWEVGFFTGDNEVVQVVVDPNTGKVVESWTGYQVAWRMARGYPGAFGRMINAPYIWLPLCAIFVLGLLDWRRPFRLAHLDLLVVVAGFGLSQYFFNRGNIGVSVPLAYPPLLYLAARALWLGFRRRGGIGLRPSLPITVLAVATVLLVGGRIALNVADSNVIDVGYSGVIGADRIADQKPIYGNFPDDDQSGDTYGPAAYYAYVPFEQAFPWSGTWDDLPAAHAASIFFDLATIAGLFLLGRRLRRGRRGTELGILLAFAWAACPYTAFALESNTNDALVSLTLVVALLCLTSPISRGIAL
;
A
#
# COMPACT_ATOMS: atom_id res chain seq x y z
N MET A 1 37.54 20.31 -7.37
CA MET A 1 36.29 19.57 -7.14
C MET A 1 35.45 19.73 -8.41
N ASP A 2 35.17 18.63 -9.06
CA ASP A 2 34.52 18.63 -10.40
C ASP A 2 33.11 19.26 -10.29
N VAL A 3 32.77 20.12 -11.27
CA VAL A 3 31.46 20.82 -11.35
C VAL A 3 30.29 19.82 -11.31
N ARG A 4 30.48 18.62 -11.84
CA ARG A 4 29.49 17.55 -11.82
C ARG A 4 29.27 16.99 -10.40
N LEU A 5 30.33 16.86 -9.62
CA LEU A 5 30.26 16.40 -8.23
C LEU A 5 29.58 17.45 -7.34
N ARG A 6 29.87 18.75 -7.56
CA ARG A 6 29.20 19.86 -6.86
C ARG A 6 27.69 19.90 -7.13
N ARG A 7 27.28 19.69 -8.40
CA ARG A 7 25.84 19.65 -8.75
C ARG A 7 25.14 18.42 -8.15
N ALA A 8 25.78 17.26 -8.13
CA ALA A 8 25.23 16.05 -7.51
C ALA A 8 25.07 16.21 -6.00
N LEU A 9 26.03 16.81 -5.31
CA LEU A 9 25.97 17.09 -3.87
C LEU A 9 24.90 18.14 -3.53
N LEU A 10 24.73 19.17 -4.36
CA LEU A 10 23.67 20.17 -4.19
C LEU A 10 22.28 19.56 -4.41
N LEU A 11 22.11 18.67 -5.39
CA LEU A 11 20.86 17.96 -5.63
C LEU A 11 20.54 16.98 -4.49
N ALA A 12 21.54 16.25 -3.99
CA ALA A 12 21.37 15.35 -2.85
C ALA A 12 21.02 16.13 -1.55
N ALA A 13 21.68 17.27 -1.32
CA ALA A 13 21.39 18.12 -0.16
C ALA A 13 20.00 18.77 -0.27
N SER A 14 19.59 19.20 -1.48
CA SER A 14 18.24 19.74 -1.72
C SER A 14 17.16 18.67 -1.54
N LEU A 15 17.42 17.44 -1.96
CA LEU A 15 16.51 16.30 -1.76
C LEU A 15 16.40 15.92 -0.29
N ALA A 16 17.53 15.89 0.43
CA ALA A 16 17.55 15.64 1.87
C ALA A 16 16.82 16.76 2.65
N LEU A 17 17.01 18.01 2.27
CA LEU A 17 16.29 19.15 2.87
C LEU A 17 14.79 19.11 2.57
N LEU A 18 14.41 18.71 1.36
CA LEU A 18 13.00 18.53 0.97
C LEU A 18 12.37 17.39 1.78
N LEU A 19 13.07 16.28 1.98
CA LEU A 19 12.63 15.16 2.80
C LEU A 19 12.49 15.58 4.27
N THR A 20 13.43 16.30 4.85
CA THR A 20 13.33 16.79 6.24
C THR A 20 12.21 17.80 6.44
N LEU A 21 11.91 18.64 5.44
CA LEU A 21 10.75 19.55 5.48
C LEU A 21 9.41 18.84 5.34
N LEU A 22 9.36 17.73 4.58
CA LEU A 22 8.16 16.89 4.44
C LEU A 22 7.83 16.10 5.72
N PHE A 23 8.83 15.74 6.52
CA PHE A 23 8.64 15.00 7.77
C PHE A 23 8.48 15.90 9.02
N ALA A 24 8.56 17.21 8.88
CA ALA A 24 8.23 18.15 9.95
C ALA A 24 6.71 18.30 10.10
N VAL A 25 6.01 17.21 10.43
CA VAL A 25 4.61 17.28 10.82
C VAL A 25 4.58 17.88 12.23
N PRO A 26 3.90 19.04 12.46
CA PRO A 26 3.71 19.53 13.81
C PRO A 26 2.88 18.50 14.59
N ALA A 27 3.40 18.02 15.72
CA ALA A 27 2.62 17.24 16.65
C ALA A 27 1.36 18.05 17.00
N ALA A 28 0.21 17.64 16.48
CA ALA A 28 -1.07 18.26 16.78
C ALA A 28 -1.31 18.01 18.27
N ALA A 29 -1.31 19.08 19.05
CA ALA A 29 -1.68 19.02 20.46
C ALA A 29 -3.08 18.40 20.53
N GLN A 30 -3.22 17.25 21.18
CA GLN A 30 -4.50 16.56 21.37
C GLN A 30 -5.42 17.50 22.16
N GLN A 31 -6.39 18.09 21.47
CA GLN A 31 -7.42 18.89 22.12
C GLN A 31 -8.29 17.97 22.99
N GLU A 32 -8.63 18.43 24.18
CA GLU A 32 -9.59 17.71 25.02
C GLU A 32 -10.93 17.54 24.27
N PRO A 33 -11.50 16.32 24.29
CA PRO A 33 -12.76 16.03 23.58
C PRO A 33 -13.90 16.86 24.18
N LYS A 34 -14.67 17.53 23.35
CA LYS A 34 -15.89 18.24 23.77
C LYS A 34 -17.02 17.30 24.17
N ILE A 35 -16.93 16.02 23.71
CA ILE A 35 -17.93 15.00 23.94
C ILE A 35 -17.31 13.89 24.78
N SER A 36 -17.97 13.53 25.88
CA SER A 36 -17.56 12.43 26.74
C SER A 36 -17.77 11.06 26.08
N GLN A 37 -17.08 10.06 26.59
CA GLN A 37 -17.23 8.66 26.19
C GLN A 37 -18.71 8.22 26.25
N ALA A 38 -19.42 8.54 27.33
CA ALA A 38 -20.83 8.21 27.50
C ALA A 38 -21.70 8.86 26.40
N ARG A 39 -21.43 10.12 26.06
CA ARG A 39 -22.17 10.83 25.01
C ARG A 39 -21.88 10.24 23.63
N ALA A 40 -20.63 9.86 23.33
CA ALA A 40 -20.28 9.19 22.09
C ALA A 40 -21.01 7.83 21.96
N THR A 41 -21.13 7.09 23.07
CA THR A 41 -21.87 5.82 23.10
C THR A 41 -23.36 6.03 22.82
N GLU A 42 -23.99 7.06 23.40
CA GLU A 42 -25.40 7.37 23.12
C GLU A 42 -25.64 7.77 21.66
N ILE A 43 -24.73 8.54 21.07
CA ILE A 43 -24.77 8.87 19.63
C ILE A 43 -24.66 7.61 18.78
N ALA A 44 -23.71 6.74 19.10
CA ALA A 44 -23.47 5.49 18.35
C ALA A 44 -24.67 4.53 18.40
N LYS A 45 -25.41 4.46 19.51
CA LYS A 45 -26.64 3.66 19.62
C LYS A 45 -27.75 4.10 18.67
N LEU A 46 -27.73 5.35 18.22
CA LEU A 46 -28.71 5.90 17.29
C LEU A 46 -28.32 5.69 15.82
N ASP A 47 -27.11 5.16 15.55
CA ASP A 47 -26.69 4.87 14.20
C ASP A 47 -27.57 3.75 13.58
N PRO A 48 -28.03 3.91 12.32
CA PRO A 48 -28.91 2.91 11.68
C PRO A 48 -28.37 1.49 11.66
N LYS A 49 -27.05 1.32 11.51
CA LYS A 49 -26.42 -0.01 11.51
C LYS A 49 -26.37 -0.60 12.92
N ALA A 50 -26.13 0.22 13.95
CA ALA A 50 -26.17 -0.22 15.33
C ALA A 50 -27.60 -0.60 15.76
N VAL A 51 -28.61 0.15 15.33
CA VAL A 51 -30.03 -0.18 15.55
C VAL A 51 -30.38 -1.51 14.89
N ALA A 52 -30.07 -1.67 13.59
CA ALA A 52 -30.36 -2.92 12.88
C ALA A 52 -29.63 -4.13 13.46
N ALA A 53 -28.40 -3.95 13.93
CA ALA A 53 -27.67 -5.02 14.59
C ALA A 53 -28.24 -5.37 15.96
N THR A 54 -28.75 -4.39 16.71
CA THR A 54 -29.41 -4.63 18.01
C THR A 54 -30.71 -5.41 17.85
N GLU A 55 -31.44 -5.20 16.76
CA GLU A 55 -32.62 -6.03 16.43
C GLU A 55 -32.27 -7.50 16.18
N GLN A 56 -31.11 -7.75 15.55
CA GLN A 56 -30.62 -9.10 15.27
C GLN A 56 -29.93 -9.76 16.48
N HIS A 57 -29.31 -8.95 17.34
CA HIS A 57 -28.56 -9.35 18.52
C HIS A 57 -28.99 -8.54 19.74
N PRO A 58 -30.08 -8.92 20.45
CA PRO A 58 -30.66 -8.12 21.52
C PRO A 58 -29.75 -7.81 22.72
N ASN A 59 -28.64 -8.56 22.87
CA ASN A 59 -27.71 -8.46 24.02
C ASN A 59 -26.39 -7.80 23.66
N LEU A 60 -26.36 -6.85 22.71
CA LEU A 60 -25.14 -6.13 22.37
C LEU A 60 -24.66 -5.23 23.52
N THR A 61 -23.40 -5.39 23.89
CA THR A 61 -22.74 -4.57 24.90
C THR A 61 -21.87 -3.52 24.22
N PRO A 62 -22.12 -2.20 24.41
CA PRO A 62 -21.29 -1.16 23.84
C PRO A 62 -20.01 -0.96 24.65
N SER A 63 -18.89 -0.75 23.96
CA SER A 63 -17.62 -0.33 24.52
C SER A 63 -17.06 0.81 23.68
N ALA A 64 -16.63 1.90 24.32
CA ALA A 64 -16.09 3.06 23.63
C ALA A 64 -14.64 3.32 24.06
N SER A 65 -13.77 3.51 23.09
CA SER A 65 -12.37 3.86 23.28
C SER A 65 -12.01 5.05 22.39
N ARG A 66 -10.97 5.78 22.77
CA ARG A 66 -10.47 6.87 21.94
C ARG A 66 -9.28 6.35 21.11
N ASN A 67 -9.38 6.46 19.81
CA ASN A 67 -8.28 6.13 18.92
C ASN A 67 -7.15 7.16 19.10
N SER A 68 -5.96 6.70 19.45
CA SER A 68 -4.80 7.56 19.75
C SER A 68 -4.28 8.32 18.52
N SER A 69 -4.37 7.73 17.34
CA SER A 69 -3.87 8.33 16.10
C SER A 69 -4.83 9.34 15.48
N THR A 70 -6.13 9.04 15.49
CA THR A 70 -7.17 9.92 14.89
C THR A 70 -7.82 10.85 15.89
N GLY A 71 -7.72 10.55 17.18
CA GLY A 71 -8.41 11.25 18.26
C GLY A 71 -9.93 11.06 18.27
N LEU A 72 -10.48 10.23 17.39
CA LEU A 72 -11.91 9.94 17.28
C LEU A 72 -12.37 8.94 18.35
N TRP A 73 -13.68 8.97 18.72
CA TRP A 73 -14.29 7.92 19.52
C TRP A 73 -14.64 6.72 18.64
N GLU A 74 -14.12 5.54 18.95
CA GLU A 74 -14.52 4.26 18.38
C GLU A 74 -15.44 3.55 19.36
N VAL A 75 -16.70 3.35 18.96
CA VAL A 75 -17.72 2.67 19.77
C VAL A 75 -18.04 1.34 19.14
N GLY A 76 -17.52 0.26 19.74
CA GLY A 76 -17.81 -1.13 19.35
C GLY A 76 -19.04 -1.66 20.07
N PHE A 77 -19.81 -2.50 19.39
CA PHE A 77 -20.95 -3.25 19.96
C PHE A 77 -20.66 -4.74 19.87
N PHE A 78 -20.64 -5.41 21.00
CA PHE A 78 -20.12 -6.75 21.16
C PHE A 78 -21.19 -7.77 21.54
N THR A 79 -21.10 -8.98 20.98
CA THR A 79 -21.77 -10.18 21.46
C THR A 79 -20.70 -11.12 22.03
N GLY A 80 -20.55 -11.18 23.36
CA GLY A 80 -19.37 -11.77 23.98
C GLY A 80 -18.12 -11.01 23.56
N ASP A 81 -17.10 -11.74 23.05
CA ASP A 81 -15.85 -11.14 22.57
C ASP A 81 -15.88 -10.72 21.09
N ASN A 82 -17.01 -10.95 20.40
CA ASN A 82 -17.12 -10.64 18.98
C ASN A 82 -17.74 -9.26 18.75
N GLU A 83 -17.00 -8.36 18.11
CA GLU A 83 -17.46 -7.05 17.68
C GLU A 83 -18.33 -7.18 16.43
N VAL A 84 -19.60 -6.81 16.53
CA VAL A 84 -20.61 -6.93 15.46
C VAL A 84 -20.77 -5.62 14.69
N VAL A 85 -20.67 -4.48 15.40
CA VAL A 85 -20.79 -3.14 14.83
C VAL A 85 -19.70 -2.25 15.42
N GLN A 86 -19.12 -1.40 14.59
CA GLN A 86 -18.25 -0.31 15.01
C GLN A 86 -18.78 1.02 14.48
N VAL A 87 -18.95 2.00 15.34
CA VAL A 87 -19.37 3.37 15.01
C VAL A 87 -18.29 4.33 15.44
N VAL A 88 -17.82 5.16 14.52
CA VAL A 88 -16.79 6.18 14.79
C VAL A 88 -17.44 7.55 14.90
N VAL A 89 -17.19 8.23 16.03
CA VAL A 89 -17.81 9.52 16.36
C VAL A 89 -16.75 10.61 16.53
N ASP A 90 -16.95 11.75 15.88
CA ASP A 90 -16.08 12.92 16.04
C ASP A 90 -16.27 13.53 17.46
N PRO A 91 -15.19 13.62 18.27
CA PRO A 91 -15.24 14.10 19.64
C PRO A 91 -15.58 15.59 19.77
N ASN A 92 -15.47 16.37 18.69
CA ASN A 92 -15.70 17.81 18.69
C ASN A 92 -17.10 18.18 18.23
N THR A 93 -17.62 17.44 17.24
CA THR A 93 -18.91 17.75 16.59
C THR A 93 -20.05 16.81 17.00
N GLY A 94 -19.73 15.60 17.52
CA GLY A 94 -20.71 14.55 17.80
C GLY A 94 -21.31 13.91 16.56
N LYS A 95 -20.74 14.12 15.40
CA LYS A 95 -21.19 13.47 14.17
C LYS A 95 -20.62 12.08 14.05
N VAL A 96 -21.41 11.13 13.57
CA VAL A 96 -20.92 9.83 13.10
C VAL A 96 -20.11 10.06 11.82
N VAL A 97 -18.85 9.66 11.85
CA VAL A 97 -17.92 9.75 10.73
C VAL A 97 -17.98 8.49 9.88
N GLU A 98 -18.01 7.34 10.55
CA GLU A 98 -18.02 6.01 9.94
C GLU A 98 -18.87 5.04 10.76
N SER A 99 -19.44 4.04 10.07
CA SER A 99 -20.22 2.99 10.71
C SER A 99 -20.07 1.69 9.91
N TRP A 100 -19.66 0.60 10.57
CA TRP A 100 -19.24 -0.65 9.94
C TRP A 100 -19.90 -1.86 10.60
N THR A 101 -20.21 -2.91 9.78
CA THR A 101 -20.81 -4.17 10.23
C THR A 101 -20.19 -5.36 9.51
N GLY A 102 -20.32 -6.56 10.07
CA GLY A 102 -19.86 -7.80 9.46
C GLY A 102 -18.33 -7.80 9.21
N TYR A 103 -17.88 -8.28 8.07
CA TYR A 103 -16.45 -8.35 7.73
C TYR A 103 -15.74 -7.00 7.76
N GLN A 104 -16.47 -5.89 7.58
CA GLN A 104 -15.89 -4.55 7.61
C GLN A 104 -15.50 -4.09 9.02
N VAL A 105 -16.02 -4.72 10.07
CA VAL A 105 -15.59 -4.48 11.45
C VAL A 105 -14.21 -5.07 11.67
N ALA A 106 -14.05 -6.38 11.42
CA ALA A 106 -12.80 -7.10 11.62
C ALA A 106 -11.72 -6.73 10.59
N TRP A 107 -12.12 -6.46 9.35
CA TRP A 107 -11.20 -6.21 8.24
C TRP A 107 -11.36 -4.78 7.70
N ARG A 108 -10.60 -3.87 8.29
CA ARG A 108 -10.61 -2.45 7.88
C ARG A 108 -10.31 -2.27 6.39
N MET A 109 -9.43 -3.10 5.78
CA MET A 109 -9.14 -3.04 4.36
C MET A 109 -10.36 -3.34 3.46
N ALA A 110 -11.43 -3.94 4.01
CA ALA A 110 -12.69 -4.18 3.30
C ALA A 110 -13.68 -3.01 3.39
N ARG A 111 -13.28 -1.87 3.97
CA ARG A 111 -14.18 -0.73 4.22
C ARG A 111 -14.36 0.19 3.01
N GLY A 112 -13.45 0.13 2.02
CA GLY A 112 -13.43 1.10 0.94
C GLY A 112 -13.11 2.51 1.45
N TYR A 113 -13.17 3.51 0.57
CA TYR A 113 -12.98 4.91 1.01
C TYR A 113 -14.24 5.42 1.74
N PRO A 114 -14.07 6.16 2.88
CA PRO A 114 -12.80 6.57 3.49
C PRO A 114 -12.21 5.60 4.53
N GLY A 115 -12.91 4.54 4.90
CA GLY A 115 -12.59 3.69 6.04
C GLY A 115 -11.51 2.63 5.80
N ALA A 116 -11.12 2.34 4.54
CA ALA A 116 -10.11 1.34 4.22
C ALA A 116 -8.70 1.82 4.55
N PHE A 117 -7.83 0.85 4.76
CA PHE A 117 -6.39 1.11 4.76
C PHE A 117 -5.94 1.74 3.42
N GLY A 118 -4.91 2.59 3.47
CA GLY A 118 -4.49 3.41 2.34
C GLY A 118 -5.38 4.63 2.10
N ARG A 119 -6.47 4.76 2.83
CA ARG A 119 -7.37 5.95 2.87
C ARG A 119 -7.69 6.51 1.48
N MET A 120 -7.18 7.71 1.15
CA MET A 120 -7.55 8.47 -0.05
C MET A 120 -7.24 7.74 -1.37
N ILE A 121 -6.29 6.80 -1.41
CA ILE A 121 -6.03 5.99 -2.61
C ILE A 121 -7.28 5.20 -3.06
N ASN A 122 -8.17 4.85 -2.10
CA ASN A 122 -9.40 4.12 -2.38
C ASN A 122 -10.52 5.02 -2.93
N ALA A 123 -10.35 6.34 -2.92
CA ALA A 123 -11.33 7.27 -3.44
C ALA A 123 -11.48 7.11 -4.96
N PRO A 124 -12.71 7.00 -5.49
CA PRO A 124 -12.91 6.81 -6.94
C PRO A 124 -12.27 7.91 -7.80
N TYR A 125 -12.20 9.13 -7.28
CA TYR A 125 -11.58 10.27 -7.98
C TYR A 125 -10.04 10.23 -8.03
N ILE A 126 -9.39 9.30 -7.29
CA ILE A 126 -7.95 8.98 -7.39
C ILE A 126 -7.76 7.65 -8.12
N TRP A 127 -8.49 6.61 -7.71
CA TRP A 127 -8.36 5.27 -8.25
C TRP A 127 -8.65 5.20 -9.75
N LEU A 128 -9.78 5.78 -10.21
CA LEU A 128 -10.15 5.73 -11.62
C LEU A 128 -9.19 6.51 -12.54
N PRO A 129 -8.70 7.71 -12.19
CA PRO A 129 -7.63 8.37 -12.93
C PRO A 129 -6.34 7.56 -12.99
N LEU A 130 -5.91 6.90 -11.91
CA LEU A 130 -4.74 6.01 -11.94
C LEU A 130 -4.94 4.84 -12.90
N CYS A 131 -6.10 4.17 -12.85
CA CYS A 131 -6.45 3.14 -13.82
C CYS A 131 -6.39 3.66 -15.27
N ALA A 132 -6.94 4.85 -15.50
CA ALA A 132 -6.91 5.48 -16.82
C ALA A 132 -5.47 5.82 -17.28
N ILE A 133 -4.65 6.40 -16.42
CA ILE A 133 -3.23 6.73 -16.70
C ILE A 133 -2.45 5.45 -17.02
N PHE A 134 -2.64 4.38 -16.22
CA PHE A 134 -1.99 3.09 -16.43
C PHE A 134 -2.34 2.51 -17.81
N VAL A 135 -3.64 2.40 -18.14
CA VAL A 135 -4.10 1.84 -19.41
C VAL A 135 -3.68 2.73 -20.58
N LEU A 136 -3.95 4.04 -20.52
CA LEU A 136 -3.66 4.97 -21.62
C LEU A 136 -2.15 5.10 -21.88
N GLY A 137 -1.33 5.08 -20.81
CA GLY A 137 0.12 5.15 -20.90
C GLY A 137 0.75 3.92 -21.56
N LEU A 138 0.14 2.74 -21.39
CA LEU A 138 0.65 1.48 -21.92
C LEU A 138 -0.03 1.05 -23.26
N LEU A 139 -1.08 1.75 -23.67
CA LEU A 139 -1.86 1.38 -24.85
C LEU A 139 -1.12 1.66 -26.16
N ASP A 140 -1.19 0.71 -27.11
CA ASP A 140 -0.77 0.88 -28.52
C ASP A 140 -1.99 1.20 -29.38
N TRP A 141 -2.33 2.49 -29.50
CA TRP A 141 -3.47 2.98 -30.30
C TRP A 141 -3.40 2.60 -31.79
N ARG A 142 -2.18 2.34 -32.28
CA ARG A 142 -1.97 1.98 -33.69
C ARG A 142 -2.34 0.53 -33.95
N ARG A 143 -2.44 -0.28 -32.91
CA ARG A 143 -2.74 -1.71 -32.97
C ARG A 143 -3.67 -2.13 -31.83
N PRO A 144 -4.93 -1.66 -31.82
CA PRO A 144 -5.84 -1.82 -30.67
C PRO A 144 -6.16 -3.27 -30.33
N PHE A 145 -6.19 -4.18 -31.32
CA PHE A 145 -6.55 -5.59 -31.13
C PHE A 145 -5.35 -6.49 -30.79
N ARG A 146 -4.47 -6.04 -29.89
CA ARG A 146 -3.36 -6.87 -29.39
C ARG A 146 -3.76 -7.56 -28.09
N LEU A 147 -3.32 -8.81 -27.90
CA LEU A 147 -3.51 -9.53 -26.63
C LEU A 147 -2.91 -8.81 -25.43
N ALA A 148 -1.87 -8.00 -25.63
CA ALA A 148 -1.31 -7.16 -24.57
C ALA A 148 -2.29 -6.13 -24.01
N HIS A 149 -3.27 -5.68 -24.80
CA HIS A 149 -4.34 -4.80 -24.29
C HIS A 149 -5.38 -5.57 -23.47
N LEU A 150 -5.63 -6.83 -23.83
CA LEU A 150 -6.44 -7.71 -23.01
C LEU A 150 -5.71 -7.99 -21.66
N ASP A 151 -4.37 -8.18 -21.68
CA ASP A 151 -3.58 -8.33 -20.46
C ASP A 151 -3.78 -7.12 -19.53
N LEU A 152 -3.74 -5.87 -20.06
CA LEU A 152 -4.00 -4.64 -19.29
C LEU A 152 -5.44 -4.58 -18.76
N LEU A 153 -6.41 -4.92 -19.58
CA LEU A 153 -7.82 -4.93 -19.18
C LEU A 153 -8.08 -5.94 -18.05
N VAL A 154 -7.49 -7.15 -18.16
CA VAL A 154 -7.61 -8.18 -17.12
C VAL A 154 -6.98 -7.71 -15.82
N VAL A 155 -5.82 -7.05 -15.86
CA VAL A 155 -5.19 -6.50 -14.64
C VAL A 155 -6.10 -5.45 -14.00
N VAL A 156 -6.58 -4.47 -14.76
CA VAL A 156 -7.33 -3.35 -14.18
C VAL A 156 -8.77 -3.74 -13.85
N ALA A 157 -9.51 -4.30 -14.81
CA ALA A 157 -10.94 -4.59 -14.63
C ALA A 157 -11.18 -5.91 -13.88
N GLY A 158 -10.35 -6.94 -14.11
CA GLY A 158 -10.51 -8.24 -13.47
C GLY A 158 -10.30 -8.15 -11.96
N PHE A 159 -9.19 -7.57 -11.52
CA PHE A 159 -8.94 -7.33 -10.10
C PHE A 159 -9.82 -6.20 -9.55
N GLY A 160 -10.13 -5.17 -10.35
CA GLY A 160 -11.01 -4.09 -9.96
C GLY A 160 -12.41 -4.57 -9.59
N LEU A 161 -12.94 -5.58 -10.29
CA LEU A 161 -14.22 -6.20 -9.96
C LEU A 161 -14.17 -6.92 -8.60
N SER A 162 -13.11 -7.69 -8.34
CA SER A 162 -12.87 -8.31 -7.04
C SER A 162 -12.79 -7.24 -5.95
N GLN A 163 -11.99 -6.19 -6.14
CA GLN A 163 -11.83 -5.09 -5.20
C GLN A 163 -13.14 -4.34 -4.92
N TYR A 164 -14.01 -4.19 -5.92
CA TYR A 164 -15.32 -3.57 -5.74
C TYR A 164 -16.18 -4.30 -4.70
N PHE A 165 -16.23 -5.63 -4.75
CA PHE A 165 -16.95 -6.45 -3.77
C PHE A 165 -16.24 -6.50 -2.42
N PHE A 166 -14.90 -6.54 -2.44
CA PHE A 166 -14.09 -6.49 -1.23
C PHE A 166 -14.37 -5.24 -0.41
N ASN A 167 -14.34 -4.08 -1.06
CA ASN A 167 -14.60 -2.77 -0.44
C ASN A 167 -16.04 -2.61 0.11
N ARG A 168 -16.91 -3.59 -0.12
CA ARG A 168 -18.27 -3.67 0.45
C ARG A 168 -18.41 -4.76 1.51
N GLY A 169 -17.31 -5.36 1.92
CA GLY A 169 -17.32 -6.47 2.87
C GLY A 169 -17.86 -7.78 2.31
N ASN A 170 -18.13 -7.87 0.99
CA ASN A 170 -18.63 -9.09 0.36
C ASN A 170 -17.46 -10.02 -0.05
N ILE A 171 -16.81 -10.58 0.95
CA ILE A 171 -15.60 -11.39 0.80
C ILE A 171 -15.88 -12.69 0.03
N GLY A 172 -17.05 -13.31 0.29
CA GLY A 172 -17.47 -14.56 -0.36
C GLY A 172 -17.62 -14.44 -1.88
N VAL A 173 -17.85 -13.22 -2.42
CA VAL A 173 -17.89 -12.94 -3.86
C VAL A 173 -16.54 -12.42 -4.35
N SER A 174 -15.90 -11.56 -3.57
CA SER A 174 -14.62 -10.93 -3.94
C SER A 174 -13.52 -11.94 -4.20
N VAL A 175 -13.29 -12.87 -3.26
CA VAL A 175 -12.18 -13.84 -3.34
C VAL A 175 -12.30 -14.74 -4.57
N PRO A 176 -13.45 -15.39 -4.86
CA PRO A 176 -13.60 -16.17 -6.10
C PRO A 176 -13.37 -15.36 -7.37
N LEU A 177 -13.77 -14.09 -7.41
CA LEU A 177 -13.57 -13.21 -8.58
C LEU A 177 -12.10 -12.84 -8.85
N ALA A 178 -11.20 -13.02 -7.88
CA ALA A 178 -9.77 -12.81 -8.10
C ALA A 178 -9.10 -13.96 -8.87
N TYR A 179 -9.66 -15.19 -8.84
CA TYR A 179 -9.03 -16.35 -9.47
C TYR A 179 -9.01 -16.30 -11.00
N PRO A 180 -10.09 -15.92 -11.73
CA PRO A 180 -10.07 -15.86 -13.18
C PRO A 180 -8.96 -14.98 -13.75
N PRO A 181 -8.75 -13.72 -13.30
CA PRO A 181 -7.62 -12.90 -13.75
C PRO A 181 -6.26 -13.49 -13.37
N LEU A 182 -6.11 -14.12 -12.20
CA LEU A 182 -4.86 -14.80 -11.82
C LEU A 182 -4.55 -15.97 -12.75
N LEU A 183 -5.54 -16.84 -13.04
CA LEU A 183 -5.38 -17.98 -13.95
C LEU A 183 -5.06 -17.52 -15.37
N TYR A 184 -5.72 -16.47 -15.83
CA TYR A 184 -5.42 -15.88 -17.13
C TYR A 184 -3.97 -15.39 -17.20
N LEU A 185 -3.51 -14.62 -16.21
CA LEU A 185 -2.14 -14.09 -16.17
C LEU A 185 -1.12 -15.21 -16.06
N ALA A 186 -1.38 -16.25 -15.27
CA ALA A 186 -0.51 -17.42 -15.15
C ALA A 186 -0.38 -18.16 -16.50
N ALA A 187 -1.51 -18.46 -17.14
CA ALA A 187 -1.54 -19.10 -18.47
C ALA A 187 -0.83 -18.23 -19.53
N ARG A 188 -1.03 -16.91 -19.43
CA ARG A 188 -0.41 -15.93 -20.33
C ARG A 188 1.10 -15.86 -20.16
N ALA A 189 1.57 -15.88 -18.92
CA ALA A 189 3.00 -15.89 -18.60
C ALA A 189 3.68 -17.18 -19.09
N LEU A 190 3.06 -18.34 -18.85
CA LEU A 190 3.54 -19.63 -19.34
C LEU A 190 3.60 -19.64 -20.89
N TRP A 191 2.54 -19.21 -21.55
CA TRP A 191 2.50 -19.13 -23.01
C TRP A 191 3.61 -18.24 -23.58
N LEU A 192 3.84 -17.06 -22.97
CA LEU A 192 4.93 -16.16 -23.39
C LEU A 192 6.31 -16.77 -23.13
N GLY A 193 6.49 -17.50 -22.02
CA GLY A 193 7.73 -18.18 -21.66
C GLY A 193 8.11 -19.30 -22.63
N PHE A 194 7.12 -20.07 -23.10
CA PHE A 194 7.34 -21.17 -24.06
C PHE A 194 7.41 -20.72 -25.52
N ARG A 195 7.03 -19.50 -25.83
CA ARG A 195 7.01 -18.99 -27.19
C ARG A 195 8.41 -18.60 -27.65
N ARG A 196 8.94 -19.34 -28.63
CA ARG A 196 10.28 -19.13 -29.20
C ARG A 196 10.46 -17.80 -29.97
N ARG A 197 9.39 -17.12 -30.36
CA ARG A 197 9.46 -15.87 -31.13
C ARG A 197 9.33 -14.67 -30.20
N GLY A 198 10.45 -13.98 -29.94
CA GLY A 198 10.43 -12.66 -29.32
C GLY A 198 9.67 -11.63 -30.16
N GLY A 199 9.08 -10.64 -29.53
CA GLY A 199 8.56 -9.47 -30.25
C GLY A 199 7.11 -9.07 -29.99
N ILE A 200 6.46 -9.60 -28.95
CA ILE A 200 5.09 -9.19 -28.58
C ILE A 200 5.13 -8.35 -27.28
N GLY A 201 6.09 -7.44 -27.19
CA GLY A 201 6.11 -6.47 -26.08
C GLY A 201 5.06 -5.37 -26.29
N LEU A 202 4.63 -4.80 -25.18
CA LEU A 202 3.91 -3.53 -25.18
C LEU A 202 4.75 -2.48 -25.95
N ARG A 203 4.12 -1.78 -26.87
CA ARG A 203 4.69 -0.64 -27.59
C ARG A 203 3.74 0.53 -27.44
N PRO A 204 3.83 1.27 -26.34
CA PRO A 204 2.98 2.43 -26.12
C PRO A 204 3.05 3.40 -27.29
N SER A 205 1.92 4.02 -27.61
CA SER A 205 1.87 5.06 -28.65
C SER A 205 2.37 6.40 -28.14
N LEU A 206 2.41 6.59 -26.82
CA LEU A 206 2.93 7.81 -26.20
C LEU A 206 4.46 7.90 -26.35
N PRO A 207 5.01 9.11 -26.57
CA PRO A 207 6.43 9.34 -26.57
C PRO A 207 7.07 8.95 -25.24
N ILE A 208 8.26 8.35 -25.29
CA ILE A 208 8.96 7.88 -24.08
C ILE A 208 9.28 9.00 -23.11
N THR A 209 9.48 10.22 -23.61
CA THR A 209 9.69 11.42 -22.78
C THR A 209 8.45 11.78 -21.96
N VAL A 210 7.26 11.61 -22.52
CA VAL A 210 5.98 11.80 -21.80
C VAL A 210 5.85 10.77 -20.69
N LEU A 211 6.15 9.50 -20.97
CA LEU A 211 6.13 8.45 -19.96
C LEU A 211 7.18 8.70 -18.85
N ALA A 212 8.37 9.20 -19.21
CA ALA A 212 9.40 9.54 -18.22
C ALA A 212 8.94 10.67 -17.29
N VAL A 213 8.39 11.74 -17.83
CA VAL A 213 7.85 12.86 -17.04
C VAL A 213 6.68 12.39 -16.18
N ALA A 214 5.75 11.62 -16.76
CA ALA A 214 4.63 11.05 -16.02
C ALA A 214 5.10 10.14 -14.87
N THR A 215 6.15 9.34 -15.07
CA THR A 215 6.74 8.51 -14.01
C THR A 215 7.22 9.37 -12.84
N VAL A 216 7.96 10.45 -13.11
CA VAL A 216 8.46 11.36 -12.06
C VAL A 216 7.30 12.00 -11.29
N LEU A 217 6.28 12.49 -12.00
CA LEU A 217 5.10 13.09 -11.38
C LEU A 217 4.29 12.08 -10.55
N LEU A 218 4.11 10.87 -11.06
CA LEU A 218 3.43 9.80 -10.34
C LEU A 218 4.20 9.39 -9.07
N VAL A 219 5.52 9.25 -9.16
CA VAL A 219 6.37 8.94 -7.99
C VAL A 219 6.25 10.04 -6.95
N GLY A 220 6.36 11.31 -7.35
CA GLY A 220 6.18 12.44 -6.44
C GLY A 220 4.78 12.47 -5.82
N GLY A 221 3.74 12.24 -6.61
CA GLY A 221 2.35 12.21 -6.15
C GLY A 221 2.07 11.07 -5.17
N ARG A 222 2.61 9.88 -5.42
CA ARG A 222 2.50 8.71 -4.51
C ARG A 222 3.16 8.99 -3.16
N ILE A 223 4.39 9.50 -3.16
CA ILE A 223 5.09 9.86 -1.91
C ILE A 223 4.32 10.95 -1.16
N ALA A 224 3.86 11.98 -1.87
CA ALA A 224 3.09 13.06 -1.26
C ALA A 224 1.78 12.55 -0.64
N LEU A 225 1.07 11.64 -1.33
CA LEU A 225 -0.14 11.02 -0.81
C LEU A 225 0.17 10.16 0.41
N ASN A 226 1.21 9.32 0.37
CA ASN A 226 1.63 8.47 1.49
C ASN A 226 1.90 9.28 2.76
N VAL A 227 2.62 10.40 2.63
CA VAL A 227 2.92 11.27 3.78
C VAL A 227 1.70 12.05 4.27
N ALA A 228 0.80 12.46 3.34
CA ALA A 228 -0.33 13.32 3.69
C ALA A 228 -1.56 12.57 4.20
N ASP A 229 -1.86 11.39 3.64
CA ASP A 229 -3.12 10.68 3.93
C ASP A 229 -3.01 9.18 3.62
N SER A 230 -2.16 8.50 4.36
CA SER A 230 -2.06 7.03 4.36
C SER A 230 -2.13 6.49 5.79
N ASN A 231 -2.05 5.19 5.95
CA ASN A 231 -1.94 4.56 7.26
C ASN A 231 -1.15 3.25 7.15
N VAL A 232 -0.65 2.79 8.30
CA VAL A 232 0.10 1.54 8.39
C VAL A 232 -0.86 0.42 8.75
N ILE A 233 -0.82 -0.68 8.00
CA ILE A 233 -1.55 -1.91 8.36
C ILE A 233 -0.67 -2.82 9.21
N ASP A 234 -1.25 -3.91 9.71
CA ASP A 234 -0.61 -4.94 10.55
C ASP A 234 0.76 -5.39 10.02
N VAL A 235 0.89 -5.61 8.72
CA VAL A 235 2.15 -6.03 8.06
C VAL A 235 3.29 -5.03 8.26
N GLY A 236 3.00 -3.74 8.10
CA GLY A 236 3.98 -2.68 8.33
C GLY A 236 4.31 -2.52 9.81
N TYR A 237 3.30 -2.63 10.66
CA TYR A 237 3.45 -2.59 12.12
C TYR A 237 4.31 -3.76 12.62
N SER A 238 4.02 -4.99 12.21
CA SER A 238 4.85 -6.16 12.49
C SER A 238 6.31 -5.98 12.05
N GLY A 239 6.51 -5.35 10.88
CA GLY A 239 7.85 -5.03 10.37
C GLY A 239 8.65 -4.15 11.33
N VAL A 240 8.02 -3.11 11.88
CA VAL A 240 8.63 -2.18 12.84
C VAL A 240 8.91 -2.86 14.17
N ILE A 241 7.94 -3.61 14.74
CA ILE A 241 8.12 -4.34 16.00
C ILE A 241 9.26 -5.35 15.90
N GLY A 242 9.28 -6.15 14.81
CA GLY A 242 10.33 -7.14 14.60
C GLY A 242 11.71 -6.50 14.45
N ALA A 243 11.79 -5.32 13.83
CA ALA A 243 13.04 -4.55 13.72
C ALA A 243 13.51 -4.02 15.05
N ASP A 244 12.64 -3.44 15.88
CA ASP A 244 12.92 -3.00 17.25
C ASP A 244 13.51 -4.15 18.09
N ARG A 245 12.88 -5.32 18.06
CA ARG A 245 13.37 -6.51 18.76
C ARG A 245 14.74 -6.96 18.31
N ILE A 246 15.01 -6.93 16.98
CA ILE A 246 16.34 -7.25 16.45
C ILE A 246 17.38 -6.25 16.96
N ALA A 247 17.05 -4.96 16.95
CA ALA A 247 17.93 -3.91 17.42
C ALA A 247 18.26 -4.05 18.89
N ASP A 248 17.27 -4.40 19.70
CA ASP A 248 17.38 -4.64 21.14
C ASP A 248 17.94 -6.03 21.51
N GLN A 249 18.30 -6.86 20.51
CA GLN A 249 18.76 -8.25 20.69
C GLN A 249 17.75 -9.13 21.46
N LYS A 250 16.46 -8.85 21.32
CA LYS A 250 15.36 -9.61 21.90
C LYS A 250 14.87 -10.70 20.93
N PRO A 251 14.26 -11.80 21.43
CA PRO A 251 13.62 -12.80 20.57
C PRO A 251 12.52 -12.16 19.71
N ILE A 252 12.52 -12.43 18.41
CA ILE A 252 11.53 -11.87 17.47
C ILE A 252 10.16 -12.48 17.77
N TYR A 253 10.07 -13.81 17.79
CA TYR A 253 8.83 -14.56 17.85
C TYR A 253 8.30 -14.79 19.27
N GLY A 254 6.98 -14.98 19.39
CA GLY A 254 6.30 -15.30 20.65
C GLY A 254 6.09 -14.13 21.60
N ASN A 255 6.32 -12.89 21.14
CA ASN A 255 6.26 -11.70 22.00
C ASN A 255 5.69 -10.46 21.30
N PHE A 256 4.92 -10.63 20.24
CA PHE A 256 4.21 -9.50 19.62
C PHE A 256 3.11 -9.00 20.55
N PRO A 257 2.77 -7.69 20.50
CA PRO A 257 1.68 -7.13 21.26
C PRO A 257 0.33 -7.74 20.88
N ASP A 258 -0.65 -7.69 21.79
CA ASP A 258 -1.99 -8.24 21.57
C ASP A 258 -2.75 -7.59 20.40
N ASP A 259 -2.39 -6.36 20.03
CA ASP A 259 -2.95 -5.63 18.89
C ASP A 259 -2.32 -6.03 17.54
N ASP A 260 -1.28 -6.88 17.54
CA ASP A 260 -0.67 -7.49 16.35
C ASP A 260 -0.52 -9.01 16.49
N GLN A 261 -1.66 -9.70 16.55
CA GLN A 261 -1.72 -11.15 16.70
C GLN A 261 -1.10 -11.95 15.55
N SER A 262 -0.90 -11.33 14.39
CA SER A 262 -0.31 -11.95 13.20
C SER A 262 1.19 -11.66 13.03
N GLY A 263 1.81 -10.95 13.95
CA GLY A 263 3.21 -10.53 13.88
C GLY A 263 4.20 -11.68 13.74
N ASP A 264 3.91 -12.83 14.34
CA ASP A 264 4.75 -14.03 14.32
C ASP A 264 4.79 -14.78 12.97
N THR A 265 4.03 -14.33 11.96
CA THR A 265 3.84 -15.08 10.71
C THR A 265 4.87 -14.77 9.64
N TYR A 266 5.62 -13.68 9.77
CA TYR A 266 6.57 -13.25 8.75
C TYR A 266 7.96 -13.87 8.96
N GLY A 267 8.68 -14.10 7.86
CA GLY A 267 10.06 -14.59 7.90
C GLY A 267 11.02 -13.51 8.39
N PRO A 268 12.15 -13.89 9.04
CA PRO A 268 13.08 -12.95 9.66
C PRO A 268 13.67 -11.92 8.68
N ALA A 269 13.81 -12.25 7.40
CA ALA A 269 14.30 -11.33 6.37
C ALA A 269 13.40 -10.09 6.22
N ALA A 270 12.09 -10.23 6.43
CA ALA A 270 11.17 -9.09 6.40
C ALA A 270 11.50 -8.11 7.53
N TYR A 271 11.67 -8.57 8.76
CA TYR A 271 12.02 -7.73 9.90
C TYR A 271 13.39 -7.07 9.76
N TYR A 272 14.41 -7.83 9.32
CA TYR A 272 15.74 -7.26 9.06
C TYR A 272 15.72 -6.12 8.04
N ALA A 273 14.82 -6.18 7.06
CA ALA A 273 14.69 -5.11 6.07
C ALA A 273 14.18 -3.79 6.67
N TYR A 274 13.46 -3.83 7.80
CA TYR A 274 12.94 -2.65 8.49
C TYR A 274 13.94 -2.04 9.48
N VAL A 275 14.98 -2.77 9.92
CA VAL A 275 15.95 -2.29 10.94
C VAL A 275 16.53 -0.91 10.63
N PRO A 276 17.00 -0.58 9.41
CA PRO A 276 17.56 0.75 9.13
C PRO A 276 16.54 1.89 9.33
N PHE A 277 15.28 1.61 9.11
CA PHE A 277 14.19 2.60 9.22
C PHE A 277 13.74 2.75 10.66
N GLU A 278 13.64 1.66 11.40
CA GLU A 278 13.32 1.66 12.82
C GLU A 278 14.42 2.37 13.62
N GLN A 279 15.69 2.13 13.31
CA GLN A 279 16.81 2.85 13.94
C GLN A 279 16.81 4.37 13.65
N ALA A 280 16.28 4.79 12.50
CA ALA A 280 16.11 6.20 12.15
C ALA A 280 14.87 6.82 12.80
N PHE A 281 13.83 6.04 12.99
CA PHE A 281 12.53 6.42 13.56
C PHE A 281 12.07 5.35 14.56
N PRO A 282 12.61 5.38 15.82
CA PRO A 282 12.35 4.34 16.80
C PRO A 282 10.86 4.15 17.10
N TRP A 283 10.46 2.88 17.30
CA TRP A 283 9.10 2.55 17.67
C TRP A 283 8.70 3.15 19.01
N SER A 284 7.52 3.76 19.07
CA SER A 284 6.97 4.40 20.28
C SER A 284 6.43 3.41 21.33
N GLY A 285 6.33 2.12 20.99
CA GLY A 285 5.68 1.09 21.80
C GLY A 285 4.18 0.92 21.55
N THR A 286 3.61 1.68 20.60
CA THR A 286 2.17 1.63 20.24
C THR A 286 1.98 1.65 18.74
N TRP A 287 0.79 1.26 18.29
CA TRP A 287 0.37 1.40 16.89
C TRP A 287 -0.11 2.83 16.62
N ASP A 288 0.84 3.71 16.40
CA ASP A 288 0.63 5.11 16.03
C ASP A 288 0.89 5.38 14.55
N ASP A 289 1.40 6.57 14.20
CA ASP A 289 1.72 6.94 12.81
C ASP A 289 2.88 6.14 12.21
N LEU A 290 3.69 5.43 12.99
CA LEU A 290 4.77 4.51 12.58
C LEU A 290 5.65 5.05 11.42
N PRO A 291 6.40 6.14 11.61
CA PRO A 291 7.19 6.77 10.54
C PRO A 291 8.24 5.83 9.94
N ALA A 292 8.72 4.84 10.70
CA ALA A 292 9.61 3.79 10.19
C ALA A 292 8.95 2.95 9.08
N ALA A 293 7.66 2.61 9.23
CA ALA A 293 6.92 1.84 8.24
C ALA A 293 6.71 2.65 6.95
N HIS A 294 6.36 3.94 7.06
CA HIS A 294 6.26 4.86 5.92
C HIS A 294 7.59 4.97 5.17
N ALA A 295 8.68 5.19 5.88
CA ALA A 295 10.01 5.31 5.30
C ALA A 295 10.45 4.03 4.59
N ALA A 296 10.18 2.85 5.19
CA ALA A 296 10.47 1.55 4.61
C ALA A 296 9.67 1.31 3.32
N SER A 297 8.36 1.54 3.35
CA SER A 297 7.48 1.34 2.19
C SER A 297 7.84 2.25 1.03
N ILE A 298 8.11 3.53 1.28
CA ILE A 298 8.58 4.48 0.28
C ILE A 298 9.91 4.03 -0.31
N PHE A 299 10.85 3.60 0.53
CA PHE A 299 12.15 3.12 0.07
C PHE A 299 12.02 1.87 -0.82
N PHE A 300 11.23 0.87 -0.41
CA PHE A 300 11.05 -0.37 -1.17
C PHE A 300 10.35 -0.09 -2.51
N ASP A 301 9.37 0.80 -2.56
CA ASP A 301 8.70 1.21 -3.78
C ASP A 301 9.66 1.93 -4.74
N LEU A 302 10.43 2.90 -4.25
CA LEU A 302 11.43 3.63 -5.04
C LEU A 302 12.55 2.71 -5.55
N ALA A 303 13.05 1.83 -4.71
CA ALA A 303 14.07 0.85 -5.07
C ALA A 303 13.56 -0.13 -6.13
N THR A 304 12.29 -0.55 -6.05
CA THR A 304 11.64 -1.37 -7.08
C THR A 304 11.55 -0.63 -8.41
N ILE A 305 11.11 0.62 -8.41
CA ILE A 305 11.05 1.45 -9.63
C ILE A 305 12.44 1.62 -10.25
N ALA A 306 13.45 1.94 -9.45
CA ALA A 306 14.83 2.06 -9.90
C ALA A 306 15.38 0.72 -10.43
N GLY A 307 15.10 -0.37 -9.73
CA GLY A 307 15.48 -1.71 -10.14
C GLY A 307 14.85 -2.13 -11.47
N LEU A 308 13.57 -1.85 -11.67
CA LEU A 308 12.87 -2.07 -12.94
C LEU A 308 13.46 -1.25 -14.09
N PHE A 309 13.83 0.00 -13.83
CA PHE A 309 14.55 0.82 -14.81
C PHE A 309 15.90 0.20 -15.19
N LEU A 310 16.69 -0.24 -14.20
CA LEU A 310 17.97 -0.91 -14.42
C LEU A 310 17.80 -2.25 -15.15
N LEU A 311 16.75 -3.01 -14.81
CA LEU A 311 16.43 -4.27 -15.48
C LEU A 311 16.14 -4.05 -16.97
N GLY A 312 15.38 -3.01 -17.32
CA GLY A 312 15.14 -2.65 -18.72
C GLY A 312 16.42 -2.34 -19.48
N ARG A 313 17.34 -1.58 -18.85
CA ARG A 313 18.67 -1.28 -19.42
C ARG A 313 19.56 -2.51 -19.58
N ARG A 314 19.41 -3.48 -18.68
CA ARG A 314 20.15 -4.74 -18.73
C ARG A 314 19.63 -5.68 -19.82
N LEU A 315 18.31 -5.80 -19.95
CA LEU A 315 17.66 -6.66 -20.94
C LEU A 315 17.88 -6.20 -22.37
N ARG A 316 18.11 -4.91 -22.59
CA ARG A 316 18.38 -4.32 -23.92
C ARG A 316 19.51 -3.30 -23.83
N ARG A 317 20.32 -3.20 -24.90
CA ARG A 317 21.45 -2.27 -24.94
C ARG A 317 21.05 -0.91 -25.49
N GLY A 318 21.77 0.13 -25.05
CA GLY A 318 21.65 1.49 -25.55
C GLY A 318 20.26 2.10 -25.33
N ARG A 319 19.82 2.93 -26.27
CA ARG A 319 18.54 3.65 -26.21
C ARG A 319 17.34 2.73 -25.97
N ARG A 320 17.28 1.55 -26.63
CA ARG A 320 16.19 0.59 -26.45
C ARG A 320 16.10 0.04 -25.02
N GLY A 321 17.23 -0.06 -24.32
CA GLY A 321 17.27 -0.46 -22.91
C GLY A 321 16.72 0.64 -22.00
N THR A 322 17.09 1.89 -22.25
CA THR A 322 16.58 3.04 -21.52
C THR A 322 15.05 3.19 -21.71
N GLU A 323 14.58 3.06 -22.96
CA GLU A 323 13.14 3.11 -23.28
C GLU A 323 12.36 1.99 -22.56
N LEU A 324 12.90 0.77 -22.53
CA LEU A 324 12.29 -0.34 -21.79
C LEU A 324 12.31 -0.07 -20.28
N GLY A 325 13.40 0.47 -19.74
CA GLY A 325 13.51 0.82 -18.32
C GLY A 325 12.48 1.86 -17.90
N ILE A 326 12.30 2.91 -18.69
CA ILE A 326 11.25 3.93 -18.45
C ILE A 326 9.86 3.29 -18.50
N LEU A 327 9.60 2.42 -19.46
CA LEU A 327 8.33 1.74 -19.60
C LEU A 327 8.00 0.86 -18.38
N LEU A 328 8.98 0.10 -17.88
CA LEU A 328 8.81 -0.76 -16.70
C LEU A 328 8.59 0.09 -15.44
N ALA A 329 9.37 1.16 -15.26
CA ALA A 329 9.22 2.09 -14.15
C ALA A 329 7.83 2.79 -14.19
N PHE A 330 7.39 3.23 -15.38
CA PHE A 330 6.07 3.81 -15.56
C PHE A 330 4.96 2.80 -15.23
N ALA A 331 5.07 1.56 -15.72
CA ALA A 331 4.08 0.53 -15.46
C ALA A 331 3.88 0.27 -13.96
N TRP A 332 4.96 0.28 -13.19
CA TRP A 332 4.90 0.17 -11.73
C TRP A 332 4.29 1.43 -11.10
N ALA A 333 4.83 2.61 -11.42
CA ALA A 333 4.41 3.86 -10.81
C ALA A 333 2.94 4.23 -11.09
N ALA A 334 2.41 3.84 -12.26
CA ALA A 334 1.03 4.10 -12.66
C ALA A 334 0.05 3.02 -12.23
N CYS A 335 0.52 1.84 -11.80
CA CYS A 335 -0.36 0.74 -11.41
C CYS A 335 -1.13 1.08 -10.12
N PRO A 336 -2.47 1.05 -10.12
CA PRO A 336 -3.25 1.42 -8.95
C PRO A 336 -3.02 0.47 -7.76
N TYR A 337 -2.76 -0.82 -8.01
CA TYR A 337 -2.54 -1.81 -6.95
C TYR A 337 -1.20 -1.65 -6.25
N THR A 338 -0.13 -1.26 -6.98
CA THR A 338 1.16 -0.93 -6.36
C THR A 338 1.10 0.38 -5.59
N ALA A 339 0.27 1.35 -6.04
CA ALA A 339 -0.01 2.54 -5.27
C ALA A 339 -0.76 2.20 -3.97
N PHE A 340 -1.78 1.34 -4.02
CA PHE A 340 -2.49 0.87 -2.82
C PHE A 340 -1.55 0.19 -1.81
N ALA A 341 -0.64 -0.67 -2.28
CA ALA A 341 0.34 -1.32 -1.40
C ALA A 341 1.26 -0.28 -0.71
N LEU A 342 1.69 0.76 -1.43
CA LEU A 342 2.46 1.86 -0.84
C LEU A 342 1.65 2.62 0.21
N GLU A 343 0.40 3.00 -0.11
CA GLU A 343 -0.45 3.80 0.78
C GLU A 343 -0.94 3.01 2.02
N SER A 344 -0.89 1.68 1.97
CA SER A 344 -1.16 0.81 3.11
C SER A 344 0.09 0.47 3.92
N ASN A 345 1.25 0.97 3.51
CA ASN A 345 2.56 0.79 4.13
C ASN A 345 2.90 -0.68 4.40
N THR A 346 2.62 -1.55 3.39
CA THR A 346 2.92 -2.98 3.43
C THR A 346 4.36 -3.27 3.02
N ASN A 347 4.80 -4.52 3.24
CA ASN A 347 6.08 -5.02 2.74
C ASN A 347 6.00 -5.60 1.32
N ASP A 348 4.89 -5.46 0.60
CA ASP A 348 4.69 -6.05 -0.75
C ASP A 348 5.71 -5.56 -1.77
N ALA A 349 6.10 -4.27 -1.67
CA ALA A 349 7.14 -3.72 -2.52
C ALA A 349 8.53 -4.33 -2.24
N LEU A 350 8.81 -4.79 -1.01
CA LEU A 350 10.04 -5.52 -0.66
C LEU A 350 10.11 -6.86 -1.40
N VAL A 351 9.00 -7.62 -1.44
CA VAL A 351 8.93 -8.88 -2.19
C VAL A 351 9.20 -8.65 -3.67
N SER A 352 8.59 -7.62 -4.23
CA SER A 352 8.80 -7.24 -5.63
C SER A 352 10.24 -6.78 -5.89
N LEU A 353 10.84 -6.04 -4.96
CA LEU A 353 12.23 -5.61 -5.02
C LEU A 353 13.20 -6.80 -5.03
N THR A 354 13.00 -7.78 -4.16
CA THR A 354 13.86 -8.98 -4.12
C THR A 354 13.79 -9.75 -5.43
N LEU A 355 12.61 -9.89 -6.04
CA LEU A 355 12.47 -10.50 -7.36
C LEU A 355 13.21 -9.70 -8.45
N VAL A 356 13.09 -8.38 -8.45
CA VAL A 356 13.79 -7.51 -9.42
C VAL A 356 15.31 -7.63 -9.25
N VAL A 357 15.82 -7.65 -8.01
CA VAL A 357 17.23 -7.84 -7.72
C VAL A 357 17.69 -9.23 -8.17
N ALA A 358 16.92 -10.28 -7.91
CA ALA A 358 17.22 -11.63 -8.40
C ALA A 358 17.33 -11.67 -9.93
N LEU A 359 16.42 -11.01 -10.65
CA LEU A 359 16.46 -10.89 -12.11
C LEU A 359 17.68 -10.08 -12.59
N LEU A 360 18.08 -9.05 -11.88
CA LEU A 360 19.31 -8.31 -12.14
C LEU A 360 20.57 -9.17 -11.91
N CYS A 361 20.53 -10.16 -11.03
CA CYS A 361 21.63 -11.05 -10.68
C CYS A 361 21.63 -12.36 -11.47
N LEU A 362 20.80 -12.52 -12.52
CA LEU A 362 20.64 -13.79 -13.27
C LEU A 362 21.96 -14.38 -13.84
N THR A 363 22.93 -13.54 -14.18
CA THR A 363 24.20 -13.98 -14.74
C THR A 363 25.20 -14.49 -13.69
N SER A 364 24.95 -14.22 -12.40
CA SER A 364 25.77 -14.69 -11.27
C SER A 364 24.93 -15.63 -10.39
N PRO A 365 25.24 -16.94 -10.36
CA PRO A 365 24.49 -17.89 -9.55
C PRO A 365 24.51 -17.56 -8.05
N ILE A 366 25.68 -17.10 -7.56
CA ILE A 366 25.86 -16.75 -6.13
C ILE A 366 25.03 -15.51 -5.77
N SER A 367 25.19 -14.42 -6.52
CA SER A 367 24.44 -13.19 -6.26
C SER A 367 22.92 -13.40 -6.36
N ARG A 368 22.47 -14.27 -7.28
CA ARG A 368 21.06 -14.63 -7.42
C ARG A 368 20.56 -15.42 -6.21
N GLY A 369 21.34 -16.39 -5.71
CA GLY A 369 20.97 -17.18 -4.54
C GLY A 369 20.91 -16.34 -3.24
N ILE A 370 21.72 -15.27 -3.15
CA ILE A 370 21.66 -14.34 -2.02
C ILE A 370 20.43 -13.42 -2.11
N ALA A 371 19.97 -13.10 -3.33
CA ALA A 371 18.87 -12.16 -3.56
C ALA A 371 17.47 -12.81 -3.44
N LEU A 372 17.39 -14.12 -3.43
CA LEU A 372 16.16 -14.92 -3.24
C LEU A 372 16.03 -15.43 -1.82
#